data_b8971b60b2ed79521f30f62749f974f9
#
_entry.id   b8971b60b2ed79521f30f62749f974f9
#
_cell.length_a   1.000
_cell.length_b   1.000
_cell.length_c   1.000
_cell.angle_alpha   90.00
_cell.angle_beta   90.00
_cell.angle_gamma   90.00
#
_symmetry.space_group_name_H-M   'P 1'
#
loop_
_entity.id
_entity.type
_entity.pdbx_description
1 polymer ?
#
loop_
_entity_poly.entity_id
_entity_poly.type
_entity_poly.pdbx_seq_one_letter_code
_entity_poly.pdbx_strand_id
1 'polypeptide(L)'
;CHEGKWHNIEVEDDVTAYLEFPGGATGVFIASTGELPGTNRLEIACDRGKVVCENGQLTLWRLPQSESAYYRRSASAYPHAEVQVEILPLDGENPQHVGVLNAFAAHILHGTPLVADGAEGIRALMLSNAMHLSSWTGKPVHLPIDEGEFVRLLAEKRLHSRKKQVKEVTFATDHSGTGRAK
;
A
#
# COMPACT_ATOMS: atom_id res chain seq x y z
N CYS A 1 4.81 -13.19 1.99
CA CYS A 1 4.75 -12.77 3.40
C CYS A 1 5.70 -13.60 4.24
N HIS A 2 6.33 -13.01 5.23
CA HIS A 2 7.12 -13.71 6.23
C HIS A 2 6.43 -13.55 7.59
N GLU A 3 6.18 -14.67 8.24
CA GLU A 3 5.56 -14.73 9.57
C GLU A 3 6.69 -14.69 10.62
N GLY A 4 6.62 -13.77 11.58
CA GLY A 4 7.55 -13.69 12.70
C GLY A 4 9.03 -13.54 12.30
N LYS A 5 9.32 -12.83 11.20
CA LYS A 5 10.69 -12.58 10.74
C LYS A 5 11.44 -11.65 11.70
N TRP A 6 10.77 -10.64 12.19
CA TRP A 6 11.31 -9.60 13.04
C TRP A 6 10.81 -9.69 14.49
N HIS A 7 9.60 -10.19 14.67
CA HIS A 7 8.92 -10.24 15.95
C HIS A 7 8.50 -11.67 16.30
N ASN A 8 8.38 -11.97 17.61
CA ASN A 8 7.85 -13.24 18.06
C ASN A 8 6.31 -13.25 17.97
N ILE A 9 5.81 -13.33 16.74
CA ILE A 9 4.38 -13.35 16.39
C ILE A 9 4.11 -14.44 15.35
N GLU A 10 2.88 -14.90 15.25
CA GLU A 10 2.44 -15.94 14.30
C GLU A 10 1.66 -15.35 13.12
N VAL A 11 1.89 -14.07 12.84
CA VAL A 11 1.35 -13.34 11.70
C VAL A 11 2.50 -12.71 10.92
N GLU A 12 2.20 -12.19 9.75
CA GLU A 12 3.19 -11.51 8.91
C GLU A 12 3.68 -10.21 9.57
N ASP A 13 4.96 -9.97 9.46
CA ASP A 13 5.63 -8.72 9.83
C ASP A 13 6.55 -8.19 8.73
N ASP A 14 6.58 -8.89 7.60
CA ASP A 14 7.33 -8.53 6.40
C ASP A 14 6.60 -9.07 5.16
N VAL A 15 6.28 -8.20 4.22
CA VAL A 15 5.56 -8.53 2.99
C VAL A 15 6.25 -7.89 1.80
N THR A 16 6.47 -8.69 0.74
CA THR A 16 6.78 -8.20 -0.61
C THR A 16 5.85 -8.90 -1.58
N ALA A 17 5.09 -8.13 -2.32
CA ALA A 17 4.16 -8.66 -3.33
C ALA A 17 4.42 -8.01 -4.69
N TYR A 18 4.42 -8.82 -5.73
CA TYR A 18 4.38 -8.39 -7.13
C TYR A 18 2.95 -8.52 -7.65
N LEU A 19 2.49 -7.51 -8.36
CA LEU A 19 1.13 -7.38 -8.85
C LEU A 19 1.14 -7.17 -10.36
N GLU A 20 0.26 -7.86 -11.07
CA GLU A 20 0.01 -7.67 -12.50
C GLU A 20 -1.44 -7.22 -12.71
N PHE A 21 -1.64 -6.23 -13.55
CA PHE A 21 -2.95 -5.69 -13.88
C PHE A 21 -3.36 -6.06 -15.31
N PRO A 22 -4.66 -6.25 -15.60
CA PRO A 22 -5.13 -6.65 -16.92
C PRO A 22 -4.66 -5.75 -18.08
N GLY A 23 -4.37 -4.47 -17.78
CA GLY A 23 -3.85 -3.50 -18.75
C GLY A 23 -2.34 -3.58 -19.02
N GLY A 24 -1.63 -4.57 -18.44
CA GLY A 24 -0.17 -4.73 -18.57
C GLY A 24 0.62 -3.86 -17.57
N ALA A 25 -0.03 -3.09 -16.73
CA ALA A 25 0.64 -2.40 -15.64
C ALA A 25 1.11 -3.41 -14.58
N THR A 26 2.19 -3.08 -13.89
CA THR A 26 2.73 -3.87 -12.78
C THR A 26 2.87 -3.03 -11.53
N GLY A 27 2.90 -3.68 -10.38
CA GLY A 27 3.12 -3.02 -9.12
C GLY A 27 3.95 -3.88 -8.18
N VAL A 28 4.62 -3.21 -7.23
CA VAL A 28 5.31 -3.86 -6.13
C VAL A 28 4.81 -3.22 -4.84
N PHE A 29 4.35 -4.04 -3.92
CA PHE A 29 3.99 -3.62 -2.58
C PHE A 29 4.99 -4.20 -1.59
N ILE A 30 5.57 -3.34 -0.77
CA ILE A 30 6.51 -3.72 0.27
C ILE A 30 6.02 -3.10 1.58
N ALA A 31 5.93 -3.91 2.63
CA ALA A 31 5.64 -3.44 3.97
C ALA A 31 6.42 -4.30 4.98
N SER A 32 7.04 -3.65 5.94
CA SER A 32 7.80 -4.32 6.99
C SER A 32 7.66 -3.55 8.31
N THR A 33 7.59 -4.26 9.40
CA THR A 33 7.66 -3.70 10.75
C THR A 33 9.08 -3.74 11.33
N GLY A 34 10.04 -4.28 10.58
CA GLY A 34 11.44 -4.45 10.98
C GLY A 34 12.41 -3.43 10.37
N GLU A 35 11.90 -2.39 9.72
CA GLU A 35 12.74 -1.34 9.13
C GLU A 35 12.80 -0.10 10.01
N LEU A 36 14.05 0.36 10.29
CA LEU A 36 14.29 1.59 11.03
C LEU A 36 15.51 2.34 10.42
N PRO A 37 15.33 3.55 9.89
CA PRO A 37 14.05 4.22 9.64
C PRO A 37 13.26 3.52 8.53
N GLY A 38 11.94 3.51 8.67
CA GLY A 38 11.04 2.97 7.65
C GLY A 38 10.87 3.96 6.49
N THR A 39 10.43 3.41 5.36
CA THR A 39 10.11 4.19 4.16
C THR A 39 8.60 4.23 3.97
N ASN A 40 8.04 5.43 3.79
CA ASN A 40 6.66 5.62 3.36
C ASN A 40 6.68 6.33 2.01
N ARG A 41 6.57 5.56 0.92
CA ARG A 41 6.70 6.04 -0.44
C ARG A 41 5.65 5.39 -1.34
N LEU A 42 4.97 6.23 -2.12
CA LEU A 42 4.16 5.82 -3.24
C LEU A 42 4.74 6.41 -4.51
N GLU A 43 5.07 5.56 -5.48
CA GLU A 43 5.51 5.97 -6.80
C GLU A 43 4.60 5.35 -7.86
N ILE A 44 4.11 6.19 -8.78
CA ILE A 44 3.31 5.76 -9.92
C ILE A 44 3.99 6.27 -11.19
N ALA A 45 4.56 5.35 -11.97
CA ALA A 45 5.14 5.64 -13.27
C ALA A 45 4.11 5.42 -14.37
N CYS A 46 4.04 6.38 -15.30
CA CYS A 46 3.11 6.40 -16.42
C CYS A 46 3.84 6.79 -17.72
N ASP A 47 3.19 6.59 -18.87
CA ASP A 47 3.75 6.89 -20.18
C ASP A 47 4.16 8.38 -20.38
N ARG A 48 3.64 9.30 -19.55
CA ARG A 48 3.93 10.74 -19.64
C ARG A 48 4.66 11.31 -18.42
N GLY A 49 5.28 10.45 -17.63
CA GLY A 49 6.03 10.85 -16.45
C GLY A 49 5.70 10.02 -15.22
N LYS A 50 6.02 10.54 -14.06
CA LYS A 50 5.74 9.85 -12.79
C LYS A 50 5.36 10.81 -11.68
N VAL A 51 4.65 10.27 -10.70
CA VAL A 51 4.32 10.94 -9.44
C VAL A 51 4.98 10.18 -8.30
N VAL A 52 5.57 10.89 -7.37
CA VAL A 52 6.10 10.33 -6.12
C VAL A 52 5.53 11.09 -4.94
N CYS A 53 4.97 10.37 -4.00
CA CYS A 53 4.59 10.87 -2.69
C CYS A 53 5.54 10.29 -1.66
N GLU A 54 6.33 11.12 -1.02
CA GLU A 54 7.31 10.72 -0.01
C GLU A 54 7.61 11.88 0.93
N ASN A 55 7.81 11.60 2.21
CA ASN A 55 8.13 12.61 3.23
C ASN A 55 7.18 13.81 3.28
N GLY A 56 5.89 13.58 3.03
CA GLY A 56 4.88 14.65 3.00
C GLY A 56 4.99 15.57 1.79
N GLN A 57 5.75 15.20 0.77
CA GLN A 57 5.90 15.95 -0.47
C GLN A 57 5.36 15.16 -1.65
N LEU A 58 4.65 15.83 -2.55
CA LEU A 58 4.18 15.29 -3.80
C LEU A 58 4.99 15.90 -4.95
N THR A 59 5.76 15.06 -5.64
CA THR A 59 6.60 15.50 -6.76
C THR A 59 6.10 14.88 -8.05
N LEU A 60 5.93 15.70 -9.08
CA LEU A 60 5.53 15.28 -10.41
C LEU A 60 6.70 15.49 -11.38
N TRP A 61 7.07 14.44 -12.09
CA TRP A 61 7.95 14.48 -13.25
C TRP A 61 7.12 14.35 -14.51
N ARG A 62 7.17 15.36 -15.36
CA ARG A 62 6.37 15.40 -16.58
C ARG A 62 7.26 15.35 -17.82
N LEU A 63 6.93 14.43 -18.72
CA LEU A 63 7.54 14.36 -20.04
C LEU A 63 6.78 15.22 -21.03
N PRO A 64 7.46 15.94 -21.95
CA PRO A 64 6.82 16.74 -22.99
C PRO A 64 6.03 15.88 -24.00
N GLN A 65 6.43 14.64 -24.19
CA GLN A 65 5.72 13.64 -24.99
C GLN A 65 5.72 12.28 -24.28
N SER A 66 4.93 11.32 -24.76
CA SER A 66 4.90 9.98 -24.17
C SER A 66 6.22 9.26 -24.31
N GLU A 67 6.58 8.45 -23.32
CA GLU A 67 7.78 7.60 -23.33
C GLU A 67 7.81 6.71 -24.57
N SER A 68 6.68 6.10 -24.90
CA SER A 68 6.51 5.29 -26.10
C SER A 68 6.78 6.04 -27.40
N ALA A 69 6.52 7.35 -27.47
CA ALA A 69 6.86 8.19 -28.59
C ALA A 69 8.36 8.49 -28.68
N TYR A 70 9.03 8.65 -27.52
CA TYR A 70 10.50 8.77 -27.47
C TYR A 70 11.18 7.56 -28.06
N TYR A 71 10.85 6.36 -27.59
CA TYR A 71 11.47 5.13 -28.03
C TYR A 71 11.27 4.86 -29.52
N ARG A 72 10.10 5.19 -30.06
CA ARG A 72 9.83 5.01 -31.51
C ARG A 72 10.60 5.93 -32.41
N ARG A 73 11.03 7.10 -31.91
CA ARG A 73 11.71 8.14 -32.72
C ARG A 73 13.21 8.20 -32.47
N SER A 74 13.68 7.65 -31.38
CA SER A 74 15.09 7.72 -31.02
C SER A 74 15.91 6.69 -31.79
N ALA A 75 17.05 7.14 -32.31
CA ALA A 75 18.10 6.25 -32.80
C ALA A 75 19.00 5.71 -31.66
N SER A 76 18.85 6.24 -30.43
CA SER A 76 19.60 5.82 -29.26
C SER A 76 18.83 4.76 -28.49
N ALA A 77 19.51 3.74 -27.97
CA ALA A 77 18.96 2.76 -27.07
C ALA A 77 18.53 3.39 -25.71
N TYR A 78 19.10 4.54 -25.36
CA TYR A 78 18.80 5.27 -24.13
C TYR A 78 18.52 6.75 -24.46
N PRO A 79 17.31 7.08 -24.95
CA PRO A 79 16.99 8.46 -25.28
C PRO A 79 16.93 9.32 -24.01
N HIS A 80 17.54 10.49 -24.06
CA HIS A 80 17.39 11.50 -23.02
C HIS A 80 16.16 12.35 -23.31
N ALA A 81 15.31 12.52 -22.30
CA ALA A 81 14.17 13.43 -22.35
C ALA A 81 14.40 14.58 -21.37
N GLU A 82 14.04 15.79 -21.78
CA GLU A 82 13.92 16.91 -20.86
C GLU A 82 12.70 16.69 -19.96
N VAL A 83 12.95 16.47 -18.67
CA VAL A 83 11.91 16.21 -17.69
C VAL A 83 11.60 17.51 -16.94
N GLN A 84 10.36 17.94 -16.95
CA GLN A 84 9.89 19.00 -16.08
C GLN A 84 9.59 18.41 -14.71
N VAL A 85 10.18 19.00 -13.67
CA VAL A 85 9.95 18.58 -12.26
C VAL A 85 9.17 19.66 -11.54
N GLU A 86 8.07 19.27 -10.95
CA GLU A 86 7.18 20.15 -10.21
C GLU A 86 6.90 19.55 -8.83
N ILE A 87 7.06 20.37 -7.79
CA ILE A 87 6.59 20.03 -6.45
C ILE A 87 5.19 20.59 -6.32
N LEU A 88 4.22 19.69 -6.19
CA LEU A 88 2.82 20.08 -6.07
C LEU A 88 2.55 20.57 -4.65
N PRO A 89 1.88 21.73 -4.50
CA PRO A 89 1.50 22.22 -3.19
C PRO A 89 0.49 21.27 -2.55
N LEU A 90 0.68 20.97 -1.27
CA LEU A 90 -0.31 20.31 -0.44
C LEU A 90 -1.00 21.38 0.41
N ASP A 91 -2.26 21.16 0.74
CA ASP A 91 -3.03 22.05 1.61
C ASP A 91 -2.51 22.07 3.06
N GLY A 92 -1.63 21.11 3.41
CA GLY A 92 -1.07 20.96 4.75
C GLY A 92 -2.07 20.40 5.76
N GLU A 93 -3.31 20.16 5.34
CA GLU A 93 -4.38 19.62 6.18
C GLU A 93 -4.32 18.11 6.19
N ASN A 94 -4.16 17.54 7.36
CA ASN A 94 -4.28 16.09 7.56
C ASN A 94 -5.04 15.79 8.85
N PRO A 95 -6.37 15.93 8.83
CA PRO A 95 -7.20 15.69 10.02
C PRO A 95 -7.30 14.21 10.41
N GLN A 96 -6.71 13.30 9.64
CA GLN A 96 -6.62 11.87 9.93
C GLN A 96 -7.98 11.25 10.35
N HIS A 97 -8.00 10.51 11.46
CA HIS A 97 -9.22 9.84 11.95
C HIS A 97 -10.35 10.83 12.28
N VAL A 98 -10.02 12.02 12.77
CA VAL A 98 -11.04 13.05 13.04
C VAL A 98 -11.71 13.49 11.74
N GLY A 99 -10.95 13.67 10.65
CA GLY A 99 -11.50 13.98 9.34
C GLY A 99 -12.42 12.90 8.81
N VAL A 100 -12.03 11.63 8.95
CA VAL A 100 -12.86 10.48 8.54
C VAL A 100 -14.18 10.45 9.31
N LEU A 101 -14.14 10.61 10.64
CA LEU A 101 -15.34 10.61 11.47
C LEU A 101 -16.26 11.79 11.16
N ASN A 102 -15.70 12.98 10.95
CA ASN A 102 -16.47 14.15 10.59
C ASN A 102 -17.12 14.01 9.20
N ALA A 103 -16.40 13.46 8.22
CA ALA A 103 -16.94 13.19 6.89
C ALA A 103 -18.09 12.17 6.95
N PHE A 104 -17.94 11.12 7.75
CA PHE A 104 -18.97 10.11 7.95
C PHE A 104 -20.22 10.71 8.64
N ALA A 105 -20.03 11.52 9.68
CA ALA A 105 -21.13 12.22 10.34
C ALA A 105 -21.86 13.20 9.38
N ALA A 106 -21.09 13.97 8.60
CA ALA A 106 -21.66 14.87 7.60
C ALA A 106 -22.45 14.13 6.50
N HIS A 107 -21.97 12.94 6.11
CA HIS A 107 -22.72 12.10 5.18
C HIS A 107 -24.08 11.68 5.75
N ILE A 108 -24.11 11.22 7.00
CA ILE A 108 -25.36 10.78 7.66
C ILE A 108 -26.33 11.97 7.85
N LEU A 109 -25.83 13.11 8.30
CA LEU A 109 -26.65 14.25 8.67
C LEU A 109 -27.09 15.11 7.47
N HIS A 110 -26.27 15.19 6.44
CA HIS A 110 -26.42 16.18 5.36
C HIS A 110 -26.34 15.56 3.97
N GLY A 111 -26.10 14.25 3.83
CA GLY A 111 -25.93 13.58 2.54
C GLY A 111 -24.65 14.00 1.80
N THR A 112 -23.65 14.54 2.49
CA THR A 112 -22.35 14.91 1.89
C THR A 112 -21.68 13.68 1.30
N PRO A 113 -21.19 13.70 0.04
CA PRO A 113 -20.51 12.56 -0.56
C PRO A 113 -19.30 12.12 0.26
N LEU A 114 -19.12 10.81 0.46
CA LEU A 114 -17.90 10.25 1.04
C LEU A 114 -16.81 10.19 -0.02
N VAL A 115 -15.56 10.46 0.39
CA VAL A 115 -14.38 10.29 -0.47
C VAL A 115 -14.13 8.80 -0.75
N ALA A 116 -14.38 7.96 0.24
CA ALA A 116 -14.35 6.50 0.14
C ALA A 116 -15.48 5.93 1.00
N ASP A 117 -16.33 5.10 0.43
CA ASP A 117 -17.38 4.42 1.17
C ASP A 117 -16.87 3.13 1.82
N GLY A 118 -17.65 2.57 2.75
CA GLY A 118 -17.26 1.35 3.46
C GLY A 118 -17.14 0.13 2.55
N ALA A 119 -17.82 0.10 1.40
CA ALA A 119 -17.73 -1.01 0.46
C ALA A 119 -16.39 -1.04 -0.27
N GLU A 120 -15.71 0.10 -0.42
CA GLU A 120 -14.39 0.13 -1.01
C GLU A 120 -13.32 -0.57 -0.16
N GLY A 121 -13.53 -0.65 1.14
CA GLY A 121 -12.63 -1.35 2.06
C GLY A 121 -12.44 -2.84 1.72
N ILE A 122 -13.42 -3.47 1.06
CA ILE A 122 -13.30 -4.87 0.62
C ILE A 122 -12.18 -5.07 -0.41
N ARG A 123 -11.86 -4.04 -1.20
CA ARG A 123 -10.80 -4.12 -2.22
C ARG A 123 -9.43 -4.28 -1.56
N ALA A 124 -9.15 -3.49 -0.53
CA ALA A 124 -7.89 -3.59 0.22
C ALA A 124 -7.80 -4.92 0.97
N LEU A 125 -8.90 -5.37 1.59
CA LEU A 125 -8.97 -6.67 2.25
C LEU A 125 -8.74 -7.84 1.28
N MET A 126 -9.32 -7.77 0.08
CA MET A 126 -9.13 -8.79 -0.96
C MET A 126 -7.68 -8.87 -1.42
N LEU A 127 -7.00 -7.74 -1.59
CA LEU A 127 -5.57 -7.69 -1.92
C LEU A 127 -4.72 -8.31 -0.80
N SER A 128 -4.98 -7.95 0.45
CA SER A 128 -4.31 -8.52 1.62
C SER A 128 -4.49 -10.04 1.68
N ASN A 129 -5.73 -10.51 1.55
CA ASN A 129 -6.04 -11.94 1.57
C ASN A 129 -5.38 -12.69 0.39
N ALA A 130 -5.28 -12.06 -0.80
CA ALA A 130 -4.58 -12.63 -1.94
C ALA A 130 -3.07 -12.76 -1.70
N MET A 131 -2.44 -11.79 -1.03
CA MET A 131 -1.03 -11.86 -0.66
C MET A 131 -0.76 -13.02 0.32
N HIS A 132 -1.64 -13.19 1.31
CA HIS A 132 -1.59 -14.33 2.22
C HIS A 132 -1.76 -15.65 1.47
N LEU A 133 -2.79 -15.77 0.65
CA LEU A 133 -3.08 -16.98 -0.10
C LEU A 133 -1.92 -17.37 -1.02
N SER A 134 -1.35 -16.39 -1.72
CA SER A 134 -0.17 -16.58 -2.56
C SER A 134 1.04 -17.07 -1.75
N SER A 135 1.28 -16.47 -0.57
CA SER A 135 2.35 -16.88 0.32
C SER A 135 2.16 -18.31 0.85
N TRP A 136 0.94 -18.65 1.26
CA TRP A 136 0.65 -19.97 1.83
C TRP A 136 0.69 -21.09 0.79
N THR A 137 0.30 -20.80 -0.45
CA THR A 137 0.26 -21.80 -1.54
C THR A 137 1.54 -21.84 -2.38
N GLY A 138 2.38 -20.79 -2.30
CA GLY A 138 3.56 -20.62 -3.16
C GLY A 138 3.22 -20.40 -4.63
N LYS A 139 2.02 -19.89 -4.95
CA LYS A 139 1.51 -19.72 -6.32
C LYS A 139 0.97 -18.30 -6.54
N PRO A 140 0.97 -17.83 -7.81
CA PRO A 140 0.21 -16.64 -8.17
C PRO A 140 -1.29 -16.84 -7.86
N VAL A 141 -1.93 -15.76 -7.41
CA VAL A 141 -3.35 -15.75 -7.07
C VAL A 141 -4.05 -14.72 -7.96
N HIS A 142 -5.16 -15.12 -8.57
CA HIS A 142 -6.00 -14.24 -9.36
C HIS A 142 -7.12 -13.64 -8.52
N LEU A 143 -7.47 -12.40 -8.82
CA LEU A 143 -8.60 -11.71 -8.19
C LEU A 143 -9.85 -11.83 -9.07
N PRO A 144 -11.03 -12.02 -8.45
CA PRO A 144 -11.28 -12.24 -7.03
C PRO A 144 -10.73 -13.58 -6.53
N ILE A 145 -10.34 -13.64 -5.26
CA ILE A 145 -9.80 -14.87 -4.65
C ILE A 145 -10.89 -15.93 -4.46
N ASP A 146 -10.48 -17.20 -4.33
CA ASP A 146 -11.35 -18.25 -3.79
C ASP A 146 -11.44 -18.09 -2.26
N GLU A 147 -12.57 -17.55 -1.80
CA GLU A 147 -12.84 -17.32 -0.38
C GLU A 147 -12.89 -18.62 0.42
N GLY A 148 -13.39 -19.70 -0.19
CA GLY A 148 -13.46 -21.01 0.44
C GLY A 148 -12.06 -21.58 0.70
N GLU A 149 -11.14 -21.47 -0.26
CA GLU A 149 -9.76 -21.88 -0.09
C GLU A 149 -9.05 -21.04 0.98
N PHE A 150 -9.27 -19.72 0.96
CA PHE A 150 -8.69 -18.84 1.96
C PHE A 150 -9.14 -19.19 3.38
N VAL A 151 -10.45 -19.37 3.60
CA VAL A 151 -11.01 -19.72 4.91
C VAL A 151 -10.49 -21.08 5.39
N ARG A 152 -10.39 -22.06 4.49
CA ARG A 152 -9.84 -23.39 4.80
C ARG A 152 -8.40 -23.31 5.28
N LEU A 153 -7.53 -22.61 4.52
CA LEU A 153 -6.11 -22.48 4.88
C LEU A 153 -5.91 -21.67 6.15
N LEU A 154 -6.69 -20.63 6.34
CA LEU A 154 -6.68 -19.84 7.58
C LEU A 154 -7.08 -20.69 8.78
N ALA A 155 -8.09 -21.56 8.63
CA ALA A 155 -8.52 -22.48 9.68
C ALA A 155 -7.41 -23.48 10.02
N GLU A 156 -6.71 -24.03 9.03
CA GLU A 156 -5.55 -24.92 9.24
C GLU A 156 -4.43 -24.23 10.02
N LYS A 157 -4.07 -22.98 9.67
CA LYS A 157 -3.07 -22.22 10.42
C LYS A 157 -3.49 -21.94 11.86
N ARG A 158 -4.77 -21.64 12.09
CA ARG A 158 -5.30 -21.43 13.44
C ARG A 158 -5.25 -22.67 14.33
N LEU A 159 -5.36 -23.88 13.76
CA LEU A 159 -5.22 -25.12 14.52
C LEU A 159 -3.80 -25.32 15.09
N HIS A 160 -2.80 -24.75 14.44
CA HIS A 160 -1.39 -24.84 14.85
C HIS A 160 -0.94 -23.64 15.67
N SER A 161 -1.78 -22.61 15.81
CA SER A 161 -1.48 -21.41 16.57
C SER A 161 -1.38 -21.71 18.09
N ARG A 162 -0.40 -21.08 18.73
CA ARG A 162 -0.15 -21.24 20.15
C ARG A 162 -0.53 -19.97 20.89
N LYS A 163 -1.19 -20.14 22.03
CA LYS A 163 -1.46 -19.02 22.92
C LYS A 163 -0.14 -18.45 23.43
N LYS A 164 0.16 -17.20 23.03
CA LYS A 164 1.35 -16.49 23.49
C LYS A 164 1.28 -16.29 25.01
N GLN A 165 2.31 -16.70 25.75
CA GLN A 165 2.47 -16.29 27.14
C GLN A 165 2.94 -14.84 27.15
N VAL A 166 2.04 -13.93 27.44
CA VAL A 166 2.36 -12.50 27.55
C VAL A 166 2.97 -12.28 28.92
N LYS A 167 4.24 -11.88 28.99
CA LYS A 167 4.76 -11.21 30.18
C LYS A 167 4.12 -9.84 30.24
N GLU A 168 3.60 -9.43 31.39
CA GLU A 168 3.14 -8.05 31.57
C GLU A 168 4.30 -7.10 31.23
N VAL A 169 4.16 -6.40 30.12
CA VAL A 169 5.07 -5.35 29.69
C VAL A 169 4.26 -4.07 29.68
N THR A 170 4.61 -3.15 30.53
CA THR A 170 4.03 -1.81 30.49
C THR A 170 4.66 -1.06 29.32
N PHE A 171 3.92 -0.92 28.26
CA PHE A 171 4.33 -0.06 27.16
C PHE A 171 4.01 1.40 27.52
N ALA A 172 5.02 2.27 27.51
CA ALA A 172 4.77 3.68 27.36
C ALA A 172 4.22 3.90 25.96
N THR A 173 2.94 4.17 25.82
CA THR A 173 2.36 4.57 24.54
C THR A 173 2.88 5.97 24.22
N ASP A 174 3.90 6.01 23.42
CA ASP A 174 4.30 7.21 22.73
C ASP A 174 3.22 7.50 21.65
N HIS A 175 2.62 8.67 21.70
CA HIS A 175 1.67 9.15 20.69
C HIS A 175 2.36 9.52 19.35
N SER A 176 3.64 9.22 19.17
CA SER A 176 4.42 9.49 17.95
C SER A 176 4.10 8.55 16.79
N GLY A 177 3.35 7.49 17.01
CA GLY A 177 2.94 6.51 15.98
C GLY A 177 1.97 7.03 14.91
N THR A 178 1.61 8.30 14.96
CA THR A 178 0.74 8.97 13.97
C THR A 178 1.53 9.86 13.02
N GLY A 179 2.66 9.36 12.47
CA GLY A 179 3.24 9.90 11.24
C GLY A 179 3.52 11.40 11.17
N ARG A 180 3.83 12.07 12.29
CA ARG A 180 4.44 13.41 12.23
C ARG A 180 5.94 13.25 12.11
N ALA A 181 6.44 13.27 10.86
CA ALA A 181 7.79 13.73 10.63
C ALA A 181 7.86 15.21 11.09
N LYS A 182 8.75 15.49 12.05
CA LYS A 182 9.14 16.86 12.36
C LYS A 182 10.04 17.38 11.27
#